data_49d69677fab707858dc129ef6ab1d237
#
_entry.id   49d69677fab707858dc129ef6ab1d237
#
_cell.length_a   1.000
_cell.length_b   1.000
_cell.length_c   1.000
_cell.angle_alpha   90.00
_cell.angle_beta   90.00
_cell.angle_gamma   90.00
#
_symmetry.space_group_name_H-M   'P 1'
#
loop_
_entity.id
_entity.type
_entity.pdbx_description
1 polymer ?
#
loop_
_entity_poly.entity_id
_entity_poly.type
_entity_poly.pdbx_seq_one_letter_code
_entity_poly.pdbx_strand_id
1 'polypeptide(L)'
;MSKYRPIRAIISGGGTGGHIFPALSIGNMLKELNPKSEILFVGAVGRMEMEKVPAAGYKIIGLPVTGLQRKFTLSNLALPFKVIRSIRMAKRILREFKPDIAIGVGGYASAPLLMAAGRLGIPTLIQEQNGYAGLTNKILGKKAECICVAYEGMERFFPAEKIVMSGNPIRKEIVPSTDRLKMEACEFYRLNPHKKHIFIVGGSLGSGTLNNAMKKWISDGCPGSENVEIIWQCGKYYKASIDAFMQEQRDLGAKLDGIRHYDFIKRMDLAYCAADIVISRSGASSVSELCAAHKAVIFVPSPNVAEDHQTHNAMALVNKGAAMLVKDDQAADSLMKVAVDLLGEPEKIASMEKNIATLALKNAALTIADEIYKIVD
;
A
#
# COMPACT_ATOMS: atom_id res chain seq x y z
N MET A 1 8.98 -0.43 -33.49
CA MET A 1 8.37 0.84 -33.02
C MET A 1 7.41 0.46 -31.89
N SER A 2 7.35 1.25 -30.80
CA SER A 2 6.37 1.02 -29.72
C SER A 2 4.94 1.08 -30.26
N LYS A 3 4.08 0.16 -29.84
CA LYS A 3 2.63 0.19 -30.13
C LYS A 3 1.97 1.46 -29.59
N TYR A 4 2.54 2.05 -28.53
CA TYR A 4 2.01 3.20 -27.82
C TYR A 4 2.73 4.48 -28.26
N ARG A 5 1.98 5.55 -28.60
CA ARG A 5 2.53 6.87 -28.92
C ARG A 5 3.08 7.56 -27.65
N PRO A 6 3.99 8.52 -27.77
CA PRO A 6 4.38 9.32 -26.63
C PRO A 6 3.20 10.19 -26.17
N ILE A 7 2.99 10.27 -24.85
CA ILE A 7 1.96 11.10 -24.23
C ILE A 7 2.53 12.01 -23.16
N ARG A 8 1.81 13.08 -22.85
CA ARG A 8 2.06 13.97 -21.72
C ARG A 8 1.04 13.69 -20.62
N ALA A 9 1.45 13.04 -19.54
CA ALA A 9 0.56 12.69 -18.44
C ALA A 9 0.92 13.48 -17.18
N ILE A 10 -0.11 14.04 -16.50
CA ILE A 10 0.05 14.68 -15.21
C ILE A 10 -0.59 13.80 -14.14
N ILE A 11 0.19 13.43 -13.11
CA ILE A 11 -0.22 12.45 -12.10
C ILE A 11 -0.24 13.11 -10.73
N SER A 12 -1.33 12.95 -9.97
CA SER A 12 -1.43 13.39 -8.59
C SER A 12 -1.75 12.22 -7.67
N GLY A 13 -0.87 12.00 -6.71
CA GLY A 13 -1.03 11.02 -5.66
C GLY A 13 -0.09 11.34 -4.51
N GLY A 14 -0.57 11.36 -3.27
CA GLY A 14 0.28 11.76 -2.17
C GLY A 14 -0.35 11.65 -0.79
N GLY A 15 0.38 12.17 0.20
CA GLY A 15 -0.01 12.13 1.60
C GLY A 15 0.42 10.86 2.32
N THR A 16 0.38 9.70 1.66
CA THR A 16 0.79 8.40 2.19
C THR A 16 1.46 7.54 1.12
N GLY A 17 2.23 6.53 1.53
CA GLY A 17 2.83 5.56 0.61
C GLY A 17 1.79 4.83 -0.25
N GLY A 18 0.58 4.60 0.29
CA GLY A 18 -0.53 3.96 -0.43
C GLY A 18 -1.00 4.69 -1.68
N HIS A 19 -0.78 6.01 -1.78
CA HIS A 19 -1.07 6.80 -2.97
C HIS A 19 0.19 7.06 -3.83
N ILE A 20 1.35 7.24 -3.17
CA ILE A 20 2.58 7.61 -3.86
C ILE A 20 3.11 6.45 -4.72
N PHE A 21 3.18 5.24 -4.17
CA PHE A 21 3.74 4.11 -4.89
C PHE A 21 2.89 3.67 -6.09
N PRO A 22 1.56 3.58 -6.01
CA PRO A 22 0.73 3.37 -7.19
C PRO A 22 0.90 4.47 -8.25
N ALA A 23 0.98 5.75 -7.85
CA ALA A 23 1.22 6.86 -8.76
C ALA A 23 2.56 6.71 -9.50
N LEU A 24 3.63 6.36 -8.79
CA LEU A 24 4.95 6.09 -9.38
C LEU A 24 4.92 4.88 -10.31
N SER A 25 4.21 3.81 -9.94
CA SER A 25 4.08 2.60 -10.77
C SER A 25 3.37 2.90 -12.09
N ILE A 26 2.32 3.73 -12.08
CA ILE A 26 1.65 4.19 -13.31
C ILE A 26 2.61 5.02 -14.16
N GLY A 27 3.32 5.98 -13.57
CA GLY A 27 4.31 6.79 -14.28
C GLY A 27 5.43 5.96 -14.90
N ASN A 28 5.95 4.97 -14.16
CA ASN A 28 6.97 4.04 -14.65
C ASN A 28 6.45 3.21 -15.82
N MET A 29 5.23 2.67 -15.74
CA MET A 29 4.62 1.90 -16.82
C MET A 29 4.47 2.73 -18.09
N LEU A 30 3.98 3.97 -18.00
CA LEU A 30 3.87 4.86 -19.16
C LEU A 30 5.24 5.15 -19.82
N LYS A 31 6.29 5.30 -19.00
CA LYS A 31 7.68 5.44 -19.49
C LYS A 31 8.23 4.16 -20.11
N GLU A 32 7.89 3.00 -19.57
CA GLU A 32 8.29 1.70 -20.11
C GLU A 32 7.62 1.43 -21.47
N LEU A 33 6.34 1.74 -21.60
CA LEU A 33 5.60 1.61 -22.86
C LEU A 33 6.11 2.57 -23.94
N ASN A 34 6.42 3.82 -23.57
CA ASN A 34 7.09 4.76 -24.44
C ASN A 34 8.02 5.72 -23.67
N PRO A 35 9.35 5.56 -23.77
CA PRO A 35 10.34 6.41 -23.08
C PRO A 35 10.26 7.89 -23.41
N LYS A 36 9.66 8.27 -24.55
CA LYS A 36 9.47 9.67 -24.95
C LYS A 36 8.27 10.34 -24.28
N SER A 37 7.40 9.57 -23.58
CA SER A 37 6.29 10.16 -22.83
C SER A 37 6.81 11.09 -21.73
N GLU A 38 6.14 12.22 -21.51
CA GLU A 38 6.48 13.19 -20.49
C GLU A 38 5.55 13.04 -19.28
N ILE A 39 6.13 12.83 -18.09
CA ILE A 39 5.39 12.63 -16.85
C ILE A 39 5.72 13.76 -15.88
N LEU A 40 4.68 14.45 -15.43
CA LEU A 40 4.77 15.48 -14.39
C LEU A 40 3.91 15.06 -13.18
N PHE A 41 4.48 15.13 -11.99
CA PHE A 41 3.73 14.89 -10.75
C PHE A 41 3.25 16.20 -10.13
N VAL A 42 2.11 16.11 -9.43
CA VAL A 42 1.58 17.20 -8.60
C VAL A 42 1.24 16.65 -7.23
N GLY A 43 1.81 17.22 -6.18
CA GLY A 43 1.65 16.82 -4.79
C GLY A 43 1.28 17.97 -3.87
N ALA A 44 1.18 17.70 -2.57
CA ALA A 44 0.98 18.72 -1.54
C ALA A 44 2.33 19.14 -0.92
N VAL A 45 2.56 20.44 -0.79
CA VAL A 45 3.78 20.98 -0.19
C VAL A 45 4.00 20.41 1.23
N GLY A 46 5.24 20.01 1.53
CA GLY A 46 5.65 19.49 2.84
C GLY A 46 5.17 18.07 3.13
N ARG A 47 4.76 17.30 2.11
CA ARG A 47 4.36 15.91 2.23
C ARG A 47 5.40 14.97 1.64
N MET A 48 5.27 13.69 1.95
CA MET A 48 6.20 12.62 1.58
C MET A 48 6.46 12.55 0.06
N GLU A 49 5.47 12.84 -0.75
CA GLU A 49 5.60 12.85 -2.21
C GLU A 49 6.65 13.82 -2.72
N MET A 50 6.85 14.96 -2.02
CA MET A 50 7.85 15.96 -2.40
C MET A 50 9.30 15.44 -2.28
N GLU A 51 9.53 14.36 -1.54
CA GLU A 51 10.80 13.66 -1.40
C GLU A 51 10.86 12.42 -2.29
N LYS A 52 9.80 11.59 -2.23
CA LYS A 52 9.80 10.26 -2.87
C LYS A 52 9.72 10.32 -4.39
N VAL A 53 8.97 11.27 -4.94
CA VAL A 53 8.82 11.41 -6.41
C VAL A 53 10.14 11.86 -7.07
N PRO A 54 10.86 12.91 -6.57
CA PRO A 54 12.18 13.24 -7.10
C PRO A 54 13.20 12.11 -6.93
N ALA A 55 13.17 11.38 -5.81
CA ALA A 55 14.05 10.22 -5.60
C ALA A 55 13.81 9.10 -6.62
N ALA A 56 12.61 9.04 -7.21
CA ALA A 56 12.26 8.13 -8.31
C ALA A 56 12.57 8.72 -9.72
N GLY A 57 13.20 9.88 -9.80
CA GLY A 57 13.63 10.51 -11.07
C GLY A 57 12.56 11.37 -11.77
N TYR A 58 11.46 11.70 -11.10
CA TYR A 58 10.38 12.49 -11.68
C TYR A 58 10.35 13.93 -11.17
N LYS A 59 9.90 14.86 -12.04
CA LYS A 59 9.58 16.23 -11.63
C LYS A 59 8.25 16.26 -10.87
N ILE A 60 8.18 17.05 -9.79
CA ILE A 60 6.96 17.28 -9.01
C ILE A 60 6.77 18.77 -8.72
N ILE A 61 5.52 19.21 -8.76
CA ILE A 61 5.12 20.57 -8.35
C ILE A 61 4.20 20.45 -7.13
N GLY A 62 4.51 21.19 -6.06
CA GLY A 62 3.73 21.19 -4.83
C GLY A 62 2.59 22.20 -4.86
N LEU A 63 1.36 21.78 -4.57
CA LEU A 63 0.22 22.67 -4.31
C LEU A 63 0.13 23.03 -2.83
N PRO A 64 -0.28 24.27 -2.47
CA PRO A 64 -0.44 24.70 -1.08
C PRO A 64 -1.76 24.18 -0.48
N VAL A 65 -2.02 22.87 -0.63
CA VAL A 65 -3.22 22.21 -0.15
C VAL A 65 -2.90 21.41 1.11
N THR A 66 -3.82 21.44 2.07
CA THR A 66 -3.75 20.64 3.30
C THR A 66 -5.06 19.86 3.47
N GLY A 67 -4.99 18.71 4.13
CA GLY A 67 -6.19 17.95 4.47
C GLY A 67 -7.05 18.67 5.50
N LEU A 68 -8.34 18.36 5.49
CA LEU A 68 -9.26 18.77 6.52
C LEU A 68 -8.79 18.16 7.85
N GLN A 69 -8.51 19.01 8.84
CA GLN A 69 -8.21 18.52 10.18
C GLN A 69 -9.52 18.10 10.85
N ARG A 70 -9.56 16.89 11.43
CA ARG A 70 -10.76 16.36 12.11
C ARG A 70 -11.19 17.19 13.33
N LYS A 71 -10.28 18.00 13.90
CA LYS A 71 -10.62 18.94 14.98
C LYS A 71 -10.91 20.31 14.39
N PHE A 72 -11.97 20.97 14.89
CA PHE A 72 -12.28 22.35 14.54
C PHE A 72 -11.14 23.25 15.02
N THR A 73 -10.36 23.76 14.08
CA THR A 73 -9.27 24.70 14.34
C THR A 73 -9.45 25.93 13.46
N LEU A 74 -8.96 27.09 13.90
CA LEU A 74 -8.96 28.33 13.12
C LEU A 74 -8.31 28.16 11.73
N SER A 75 -7.42 27.16 11.59
CA SER A 75 -6.82 26.80 10.29
C SER A 75 -7.83 26.26 9.28
N ASN A 76 -8.97 25.73 9.71
CA ASN A 76 -10.04 25.27 8.82
C ASN A 76 -10.78 26.43 8.12
N LEU A 77 -10.79 27.63 8.71
CA LEU A 77 -11.36 28.84 8.06
C LEU A 77 -10.55 29.28 6.84
N ALA A 78 -9.27 29.01 6.81
CA ALA A 78 -8.39 29.28 5.66
C ALA A 78 -8.47 28.23 4.54
N LEU A 79 -9.16 27.09 4.78
CA LEU A 79 -9.24 25.99 3.84
C LEU A 79 -9.86 26.37 2.48
N PRO A 80 -11.01 27.10 2.41
CA PRO A 80 -11.59 27.51 1.13
C PRO A 80 -10.63 28.34 0.28
N PHE A 81 -9.89 29.26 0.91
CA PHE A 81 -8.91 30.10 0.22
C PHE A 81 -7.73 29.27 -0.30
N LYS A 82 -7.25 28.29 0.49
CA LYS A 82 -6.19 27.37 0.06
C LYS A 82 -6.65 26.50 -1.11
N VAL A 83 -7.87 26.02 -1.09
CA VAL A 83 -8.46 25.22 -2.18
C VAL A 83 -8.57 26.06 -3.46
N ILE A 84 -9.11 27.28 -3.39
CA ILE A 84 -9.22 28.19 -4.54
C ILE A 84 -7.83 28.50 -5.11
N ARG A 85 -6.86 28.83 -4.25
CA ARG A 85 -5.47 29.07 -4.65
C ARG A 85 -4.85 27.85 -5.33
N SER A 86 -5.09 26.66 -4.78
CA SER A 86 -4.59 25.39 -5.34
C SER A 86 -5.21 25.10 -6.70
N ILE A 87 -6.53 25.36 -6.89
CA ILE A 87 -7.19 25.21 -8.20
C ILE A 87 -6.64 26.21 -9.22
N ARG A 88 -6.40 27.46 -8.83
CA ARG A 88 -5.80 28.47 -9.73
C ARG A 88 -4.38 28.06 -10.14
N MET A 89 -3.58 27.57 -9.21
CA MET A 89 -2.22 27.09 -9.47
C MET A 89 -2.24 25.83 -10.37
N ALA A 90 -3.14 24.88 -10.07
CA ALA A 90 -3.33 23.68 -10.91
C ALA A 90 -3.71 24.07 -12.35
N LYS A 91 -4.62 25.03 -12.56
CA LYS A 91 -4.95 25.54 -13.90
C LYS A 91 -3.74 26.13 -14.64
N ARG A 92 -2.86 26.85 -13.93
CA ARG A 92 -1.64 27.38 -14.51
C ARG A 92 -0.70 26.25 -14.94
N ILE A 93 -0.46 25.27 -14.06
CA ILE A 93 0.39 24.09 -14.35
C ILE A 93 -0.14 23.34 -15.57
N LEU A 94 -1.46 23.08 -15.63
CA LEU A 94 -2.11 22.39 -16.74
C LEU A 94 -1.96 23.14 -18.08
N ARG A 95 -2.09 24.47 -18.08
CA ARG A 95 -1.91 25.30 -19.28
C ARG A 95 -0.47 25.35 -19.76
N GLU A 96 0.49 25.36 -18.84
CA GLU A 96 1.93 25.36 -19.15
C GLU A 96 2.39 23.96 -19.61
N PHE A 97 1.98 22.90 -18.92
CA PHE A 97 2.39 21.54 -19.24
C PHE A 97 1.61 20.94 -20.41
N LYS A 98 0.35 21.35 -20.65
CA LYS A 98 -0.54 20.85 -21.71
C LYS A 98 -0.61 19.32 -21.76
N PRO A 99 -1.07 18.64 -20.68
CA PRO A 99 -1.14 17.20 -20.66
C PRO A 99 -2.27 16.68 -21.56
N ASP A 100 -2.06 15.49 -22.14
CA ASP A 100 -3.10 14.72 -22.82
C ASP A 100 -4.12 14.16 -21.82
N ILE A 101 -3.69 13.86 -20.58
CA ILE A 101 -4.53 13.29 -19.52
C ILE A 101 -4.05 13.71 -18.13
N ALA A 102 -5.00 13.83 -17.19
CA ALA A 102 -4.71 14.01 -15.77
C ALA A 102 -5.19 12.80 -14.95
N ILE A 103 -4.28 12.24 -14.14
CA ILE A 103 -4.49 11.00 -13.39
C ILE A 103 -4.50 11.31 -11.89
N GLY A 104 -5.56 10.90 -11.19
CA GLY A 104 -5.71 11.04 -9.74
C GLY A 104 -5.60 9.70 -9.04
N VAL A 105 -4.61 9.57 -8.16
CA VAL A 105 -4.37 8.34 -7.40
C VAL A 105 -4.77 8.51 -5.92
N GLY A 106 -5.41 9.64 -5.60
CA GLY A 106 -5.80 9.98 -4.24
C GLY A 106 -4.83 10.96 -3.57
N GLY A 107 -5.19 11.37 -2.35
CA GLY A 107 -4.49 12.41 -1.61
C GLY A 107 -5.05 13.82 -1.88
N TYR A 108 -4.57 14.79 -1.09
CA TYR A 108 -5.16 16.14 -1.06
C TYR A 108 -4.95 16.96 -2.34
N ALA A 109 -3.86 16.69 -3.08
CA ALA A 109 -3.54 17.42 -4.31
C ALA A 109 -4.35 16.94 -5.51
N SER A 110 -4.88 15.72 -5.49
CA SER A 110 -5.67 15.16 -6.60
C SER A 110 -6.95 15.95 -6.85
N ALA A 111 -7.66 16.39 -5.80
CA ALA A 111 -8.91 17.14 -5.96
C ALA A 111 -8.73 18.44 -6.76
N PRO A 112 -7.87 19.39 -6.37
CA PRO A 112 -7.71 20.64 -7.11
C PRO A 112 -7.13 20.42 -8.52
N LEU A 113 -6.28 19.41 -8.73
CA LEU A 113 -5.73 19.11 -10.05
C LEU A 113 -6.82 18.59 -11.00
N LEU A 114 -7.54 17.53 -10.63
CA LEU A 114 -8.55 16.93 -11.51
C LEU A 114 -9.77 17.84 -11.71
N MET A 115 -10.17 18.61 -10.69
CA MET A 115 -11.20 19.65 -10.86
C MET A 115 -10.77 20.72 -11.87
N ALA A 116 -9.48 21.10 -11.86
CA ALA A 116 -8.96 22.07 -12.82
C ALA A 116 -8.86 21.47 -14.22
N ALA A 117 -8.43 20.19 -14.35
CA ALA A 117 -8.36 19.45 -15.60
C ALA A 117 -9.73 19.34 -16.27
N GLY A 118 -10.75 18.89 -15.54
CA GLY A 118 -12.11 18.78 -16.08
C GLY A 118 -12.73 20.11 -16.51
N ARG A 119 -12.34 21.25 -15.85
CA ARG A 119 -12.75 22.60 -16.30
C ARG A 119 -12.02 23.10 -17.53
N LEU A 120 -10.90 22.49 -17.88
CA LEU A 120 -10.11 22.83 -19.08
C LEU A 120 -10.36 21.83 -20.23
N GLY A 121 -11.28 20.88 -20.05
CA GLY A 121 -11.56 19.86 -21.06
C GLY A 121 -10.46 18.80 -21.19
N ILE A 122 -9.56 18.69 -20.21
CA ILE A 122 -8.52 17.66 -20.18
C ILE A 122 -9.14 16.41 -19.57
N PRO A 123 -9.09 15.25 -20.25
CA PRO A 123 -9.65 14.01 -19.76
C PRO A 123 -8.98 13.56 -18.44
N THR A 124 -9.75 12.88 -17.60
CA THR A 124 -9.27 12.46 -16.28
C THR A 124 -9.50 10.98 -16.03
N LEU A 125 -8.51 10.32 -15.42
CA LEU A 125 -8.62 8.95 -14.90
C LEU A 125 -8.39 8.97 -13.39
N ILE A 126 -9.14 8.14 -12.67
CA ILE A 126 -8.98 7.92 -11.23
C ILE A 126 -8.55 6.49 -10.98
N GLN A 127 -7.61 6.31 -10.05
CA GLN A 127 -7.30 5.01 -9.48
C GLN A 127 -7.68 5.01 -7.99
N GLU A 128 -8.55 4.07 -7.58
CA GLU A 128 -8.96 3.86 -6.19
C GLU A 128 -8.36 2.56 -5.66
N GLN A 129 -7.59 2.67 -4.59
CA GLN A 129 -6.81 1.57 -4.05
C GLN A 129 -7.58 0.70 -3.05
N ASN A 130 -8.60 1.25 -2.40
CA ASN A 130 -9.26 0.63 -1.25
C ASN A 130 -10.63 0.06 -1.63
N GLY A 131 -11.11 -0.90 -0.86
CA GLY A 131 -12.46 -1.45 -0.97
C GLY A 131 -13.57 -0.47 -0.50
N TYR A 132 -13.19 0.70 0.01
CA TYR A 132 -14.09 1.82 0.31
C TYR A 132 -13.51 3.11 -0.27
N ALA A 133 -14.24 3.73 -1.18
CA ALA A 133 -13.75 4.90 -1.90
C ALA A 133 -13.59 6.13 -1.00
N GLY A 134 -12.46 6.81 -1.14
CA GLY A 134 -12.21 8.08 -0.48
C GLY A 134 -13.16 9.18 -0.98
N LEU A 135 -13.52 10.14 -0.11
CA LEU A 135 -14.44 11.24 -0.44
C LEU A 135 -14.02 12.01 -1.70
N THR A 136 -12.72 12.27 -1.85
CA THR A 136 -12.18 12.95 -3.04
C THR A 136 -12.52 12.18 -4.32
N ASN A 137 -12.24 10.87 -4.35
CA ASN A 137 -12.49 10.04 -5.50
C ASN A 137 -14.00 9.91 -5.81
N LYS A 138 -14.86 9.82 -4.78
CA LYS A 138 -16.33 9.83 -4.96
C LYS A 138 -16.82 11.09 -5.68
N ILE A 139 -16.27 12.26 -5.33
CA ILE A 139 -16.65 13.53 -5.97
C ILE A 139 -16.13 13.60 -7.41
N LEU A 140 -14.88 13.24 -7.61
CA LEU A 140 -14.21 13.32 -8.91
C LEU A 140 -14.68 12.25 -9.88
N GLY A 141 -15.05 11.06 -9.41
CA GLY A 141 -15.49 9.91 -10.21
C GLY A 141 -16.72 10.19 -11.07
N LYS A 142 -17.60 11.12 -10.63
CA LYS A 142 -18.75 11.54 -11.43
C LYS A 142 -18.37 12.11 -12.80
N LYS A 143 -17.19 12.74 -12.89
CA LYS A 143 -16.71 13.44 -14.08
C LYS A 143 -15.51 12.77 -14.75
N ALA A 144 -14.88 11.81 -14.11
CA ALA A 144 -13.78 11.06 -14.70
C ALA A 144 -14.26 10.25 -15.91
N GLU A 145 -13.37 10.05 -16.88
CA GLU A 145 -13.60 9.21 -18.05
C GLU A 145 -13.54 7.71 -17.68
N CYS A 146 -12.58 7.35 -16.81
CA CYS A 146 -12.38 6.00 -16.33
C CYS A 146 -12.01 6.00 -14.84
N ILE A 147 -12.44 4.94 -14.14
CA ILE A 147 -12.17 4.71 -12.72
C ILE A 147 -11.61 3.31 -12.55
N CYS A 148 -10.29 3.22 -12.41
CA CYS A 148 -9.58 1.99 -12.15
C CYS A 148 -9.70 1.63 -10.66
N VAL A 149 -10.21 0.46 -10.34
CA VAL A 149 -10.45 0.01 -8.97
C VAL A 149 -9.73 -1.30 -8.66
N ALA A 150 -9.48 -1.55 -7.37
CA ALA A 150 -8.80 -2.75 -6.92
C ALA A 150 -9.72 -3.78 -6.26
N TYR A 151 -10.96 -3.45 -6.00
CA TYR A 151 -11.94 -4.30 -5.30
C TYR A 151 -13.29 -4.31 -6.03
N GLU A 152 -14.00 -5.42 -5.91
CA GLU A 152 -15.39 -5.59 -6.36
C GLU A 152 -16.36 -4.73 -5.53
N GLY A 153 -17.58 -4.49 -6.03
CA GLY A 153 -18.63 -3.76 -5.32
C GLY A 153 -18.43 -2.25 -5.27
N MET A 154 -17.60 -1.70 -6.18
CA MET A 154 -17.30 -0.26 -6.22
C MET A 154 -18.38 0.56 -6.94
N GLU A 155 -19.34 -0.09 -7.62
CA GLU A 155 -20.53 0.52 -8.22
C GLU A 155 -21.43 1.26 -7.21
N ARG A 156 -21.32 0.91 -5.93
CA ARG A 156 -21.97 1.67 -4.83
C ARG A 156 -21.40 3.08 -4.64
N PHE A 157 -20.24 3.38 -5.22
CA PHE A 157 -19.54 4.66 -5.09
C PHE A 157 -19.38 5.39 -6.41
N PHE A 158 -19.33 4.65 -7.53
CA PHE A 158 -18.99 5.16 -8.85
C PHE A 158 -19.98 4.69 -9.91
N PRO A 159 -20.15 5.42 -11.03
CA PRO A 159 -20.92 4.95 -12.18
C PRO A 159 -20.32 3.63 -12.71
N ALA A 160 -21.16 2.58 -12.82
CA ALA A 160 -20.72 1.23 -13.16
C ALA A 160 -20.03 1.17 -14.52
N GLU A 161 -20.52 1.95 -15.49
CA GLU A 161 -20.00 2.01 -16.88
C GLU A 161 -18.57 2.62 -16.97
N LYS A 162 -18.08 3.27 -15.91
CA LYS A 162 -16.75 3.88 -15.86
C LYS A 162 -15.74 3.04 -15.07
N ILE A 163 -16.21 1.98 -14.43
CA ILE A 163 -15.37 1.15 -13.55
C ILE A 163 -14.58 0.13 -14.38
N VAL A 164 -13.26 0.09 -14.13
CA VAL A 164 -12.39 -0.96 -14.65
C VAL A 164 -11.69 -1.63 -13.47
N MET A 165 -11.83 -2.96 -13.36
CA MET A 165 -11.13 -3.77 -12.37
C MET A 165 -9.68 -3.95 -12.77
N SER A 166 -8.82 -3.02 -12.37
CA SER A 166 -7.39 -3.03 -12.71
C SER A 166 -6.51 -3.69 -11.66
N GLY A 167 -6.94 -3.67 -10.41
CA GLY A 167 -6.07 -3.95 -9.26
C GLY A 167 -5.24 -2.74 -8.84
N ASN A 168 -4.41 -2.95 -7.81
CA ASN A 168 -3.43 -1.97 -7.38
C ASN A 168 -2.08 -2.22 -8.04
N PRO A 169 -1.43 -1.20 -8.59
CA PRO A 169 -0.04 -1.30 -9.00
C PRO A 169 0.86 -1.60 -7.81
N ILE A 170 1.57 -2.70 -7.87
CA ILE A 170 2.52 -3.16 -6.85
C ILE A 170 3.93 -3.27 -7.44
N ARG A 171 4.89 -3.58 -6.61
CA ARG A 171 6.28 -3.82 -7.03
C ARG A 171 6.36 -5.06 -7.91
N LYS A 172 7.09 -4.99 -9.02
CA LYS A 172 7.25 -6.08 -10.00
C LYS A 172 7.97 -7.31 -9.41
N GLU A 173 8.81 -7.08 -8.39
CA GLU A 173 9.59 -8.11 -7.71
C GLU A 173 8.74 -9.01 -6.81
N ILE A 174 7.51 -8.60 -6.46
CA ILE A 174 6.60 -9.41 -5.66
C ILE A 174 5.96 -10.48 -6.54
N VAL A 175 6.41 -11.71 -6.34
CA VAL A 175 5.99 -12.90 -7.07
C VAL A 175 5.71 -14.05 -6.10
N PRO A 176 4.96 -15.08 -6.51
CA PRO A 176 4.79 -16.28 -5.70
C PRO A 176 6.13 -16.93 -5.36
N SER A 177 6.24 -17.48 -4.17
CA SER A 177 7.46 -18.16 -3.70
C SER A 177 7.72 -19.43 -4.53
N THR A 178 8.99 -19.64 -4.84
CA THR A 178 9.52 -20.92 -5.35
C THR A 178 10.57 -21.44 -4.38
N ASP A 179 10.89 -22.72 -4.41
CA ASP A 179 11.90 -23.30 -3.52
C ASP A 179 13.24 -22.54 -3.62
N ARG A 180 13.64 -22.17 -4.84
CA ARG A 180 14.85 -21.38 -5.08
C ARG A 180 14.78 -20.02 -4.38
N LEU A 181 13.67 -19.27 -4.54
CA LEU A 181 13.51 -17.96 -3.93
C LEU A 181 13.39 -18.07 -2.41
N LYS A 182 12.78 -19.15 -1.89
CA LYS A 182 12.70 -19.41 -0.45
C LYS A 182 14.10 -19.64 0.14
N MET A 183 14.94 -20.42 -0.54
CA MET A 183 16.33 -20.65 -0.12
C MET A 183 17.16 -19.37 -0.14
N GLU A 184 17.08 -18.58 -1.21
CA GLU A 184 17.72 -17.26 -1.31
C GLU A 184 17.26 -16.33 -0.18
N ALA A 185 15.96 -16.32 0.13
CA ALA A 185 15.39 -15.52 1.18
C ALA A 185 15.86 -15.95 2.58
N CYS A 186 15.94 -17.26 2.84
CA CYS A 186 16.48 -17.80 4.08
C CYS A 186 17.96 -17.42 4.27
N GLU A 187 18.77 -17.50 3.21
CA GLU A 187 20.17 -17.07 3.24
C GLU A 187 20.27 -15.57 3.55
N PHE A 188 19.52 -14.73 2.81
CA PHE A 188 19.52 -13.27 2.98
C PHE A 188 19.16 -12.83 4.41
N TYR A 189 18.12 -13.44 4.98
CA TYR A 189 17.65 -13.11 6.34
C TYR A 189 18.32 -13.96 7.44
N ARG A 190 19.27 -14.85 7.08
CA ARG A 190 19.98 -15.77 7.98
C ARG A 190 19.01 -16.65 8.78
N LEU A 191 18.04 -17.23 8.09
CA LEU A 191 17.02 -18.12 8.64
C LEU A 191 17.41 -19.58 8.39
N ASN A 192 16.97 -20.47 9.28
CA ASN A 192 17.10 -21.90 9.08
C ASN A 192 15.98 -22.41 8.13
N PRO A 193 16.29 -22.91 6.92
CA PRO A 193 15.28 -23.32 5.95
C PRO A 193 14.40 -24.50 6.39
N HIS A 194 14.79 -25.22 7.46
CA HIS A 194 14.02 -26.33 8.02
C HIS A 194 13.03 -25.90 9.12
N LYS A 195 13.03 -24.62 9.50
CA LYS A 195 12.07 -24.05 10.45
C LYS A 195 10.89 -23.38 9.75
N LYS A 196 9.86 -23.09 10.52
CA LYS A 196 8.73 -22.27 10.08
C LYS A 196 9.03 -20.78 10.25
N HIS A 197 8.54 -19.95 9.35
CA HIS A 197 8.86 -18.53 9.33
C HIS A 197 7.60 -17.67 9.40
N ILE A 198 7.60 -16.72 10.33
CA ILE A 198 6.57 -15.66 10.43
C ILE A 198 7.20 -14.34 10.00
N PHE A 199 6.56 -13.64 9.06
CA PHE A 199 6.93 -12.26 8.72
C PHE A 199 5.92 -11.29 9.32
N ILE A 200 6.38 -10.32 10.12
CA ILE A 200 5.55 -9.32 10.78
C ILE A 200 5.86 -7.94 10.24
N VAL A 201 4.86 -7.26 9.67
CA VAL A 201 5.03 -5.95 9.02
C VAL A 201 3.89 -4.98 9.33
N GLY A 202 4.22 -3.85 9.94
CA GLY A 202 3.28 -2.80 10.33
C GLY A 202 3.11 -1.67 9.30
N GLY A 203 3.64 -1.83 8.07
CA GLY A 203 3.76 -0.75 7.08
C GLY A 203 5.05 0.06 7.27
N SER A 204 5.30 1.07 6.42
CA SER A 204 6.58 1.80 6.35
C SER A 204 7.01 2.48 7.66
N LEU A 205 6.07 2.85 8.51
CA LEU A 205 6.34 3.51 9.79
C LEU A 205 6.37 2.54 10.98
N GLY A 206 6.00 1.28 10.76
CA GLY A 206 5.76 0.31 11.83
C GLY A 206 4.37 0.43 12.45
N SER A 207 4.08 -0.43 13.43
CA SER A 207 2.81 -0.46 14.16
C SER A 207 3.05 -0.72 15.64
N GLY A 208 2.63 0.22 16.48
CA GLY A 208 2.71 0.08 17.94
C GLY A 208 1.98 -1.17 18.44
N THR A 209 0.82 -1.48 17.89
CA THR A 209 0.03 -2.66 18.25
C THR A 209 0.78 -3.96 17.97
N LEU A 210 1.34 -4.11 16.75
CA LEU A 210 2.12 -5.30 16.39
C LEU A 210 3.40 -5.40 17.22
N ASN A 211 4.06 -4.28 17.48
CA ASN A 211 5.23 -4.24 18.34
C ASN A 211 4.90 -4.65 19.80
N ASN A 212 3.77 -4.21 20.32
CA ASN A 212 3.33 -4.57 21.67
C ASN A 212 2.96 -6.06 21.76
N ALA A 213 2.32 -6.62 20.73
CA ALA A 213 2.06 -8.05 20.65
C ALA A 213 3.35 -8.88 20.68
N MET A 214 4.36 -8.44 19.91
CA MET A 214 5.67 -9.09 19.90
C MET A 214 6.39 -8.97 21.25
N LYS A 215 6.39 -7.77 21.85
CA LYS A 215 7.01 -7.55 23.18
C LYS A 215 6.38 -8.46 24.22
N LYS A 216 5.04 -8.52 24.26
CA LYS A 216 4.32 -9.37 25.22
C LYS A 216 4.69 -10.85 25.02
N TRP A 217 4.63 -11.33 23.78
CA TRP A 217 4.96 -12.73 23.46
C TRP A 217 6.41 -13.08 23.86
N ILE A 218 7.35 -12.17 23.65
CA ILE A 218 8.76 -12.34 24.07
C ILE A 218 8.85 -12.37 25.61
N SER A 219 8.19 -11.45 26.32
CA SER A 219 8.17 -11.40 27.79
C SER A 219 7.53 -12.63 28.41
N ASP A 220 6.57 -13.25 27.71
CA ASP A 220 5.92 -14.51 28.12
C ASP A 220 6.79 -15.76 27.78
N GLY A 221 8.05 -15.59 27.32
CA GLY A 221 9.00 -16.67 27.04
C GLY A 221 8.86 -17.30 25.65
N CYS A 222 8.27 -16.60 24.68
CA CYS A 222 8.09 -17.05 23.30
C CYS A 222 7.36 -18.42 23.17
N PRO A 223 6.18 -18.60 23.74
CA PRO A 223 5.50 -19.91 23.73
C PRO A 223 5.26 -20.42 22.31
N GLY A 224 5.64 -21.70 22.05
CA GLY A 224 5.50 -22.36 20.75
C GLY A 224 6.56 -21.97 19.71
N SER A 225 7.68 -21.37 20.12
CA SER A 225 8.72 -20.89 19.21
C SER A 225 9.81 -21.93 18.86
N GLU A 226 9.73 -23.17 19.38
CA GLU A 226 10.80 -24.15 19.28
C GLU A 226 11.24 -24.41 17.82
N ASN A 227 10.29 -24.37 16.89
CA ASN A 227 10.54 -24.57 15.45
C ASN A 227 10.12 -23.36 14.60
N VAL A 228 10.17 -22.12 15.18
CA VAL A 228 9.74 -20.89 14.51
C VAL A 228 10.86 -19.87 14.50
N GLU A 229 11.04 -19.20 13.37
CA GLU A 229 11.86 -18.00 13.27
C GLU A 229 11.03 -16.82 12.73
N ILE A 230 11.38 -15.61 13.11
CA ILE A 230 10.59 -14.41 12.87
C ILE A 230 11.43 -13.35 12.15
N ILE A 231 10.88 -12.80 11.05
CA ILE A 231 11.30 -11.54 10.47
C ILE A 231 10.33 -10.47 10.99
N TRP A 232 10.81 -9.48 11.74
CA TRP A 232 9.98 -8.46 12.35
C TRP A 232 10.38 -7.06 11.93
N GLN A 233 9.52 -6.37 11.17
CA GLN A 233 9.69 -4.95 10.89
C GLN A 233 9.02 -4.12 11.99
N CYS A 234 9.82 -3.60 12.90
CA CYS A 234 9.32 -2.79 14.02
C CYS A 234 8.99 -1.34 13.62
N GLY A 235 9.64 -0.82 12.57
CA GLY A 235 9.47 0.56 12.11
C GLY A 235 10.50 1.53 12.71
N LYS A 236 10.87 2.54 11.91
CA LYS A 236 11.93 3.48 12.27
C LYS A 236 11.71 4.20 13.62
N TYR A 237 10.45 4.60 13.90
CA TYR A 237 10.13 5.29 15.16
C TYR A 237 10.32 4.43 16.42
N TYR A 238 10.17 3.12 16.27
CA TYR A 238 10.21 2.18 17.39
C TYR A 238 11.57 1.50 17.54
N LYS A 239 12.45 1.59 16.52
CA LYS A 239 13.70 0.82 16.47
C LYS A 239 14.54 0.93 17.75
N ALA A 240 14.82 2.14 18.22
CA ALA A 240 15.62 2.34 19.42
C ALA A 240 14.99 1.71 20.69
N SER A 241 13.67 1.85 20.86
CA SER A 241 12.95 1.25 22.00
C SER A 241 12.85 -0.27 21.90
N ILE A 242 12.80 -0.82 20.68
CA ILE A 242 12.81 -2.27 20.46
C ILE A 242 14.21 -2.83 20.70
N ASP A 243 15.28 -2.14 20.26
CA ASP A 243 16.66 -2.57 20.51
C ASP A 243 16.94 -2.66 22.02
N ALA A 244 16.54 -1.62 22.78
CA ALA A 244 16.67 -1.61 24.23
C ALA A 244 15.90 -2.76 24.89
N PHE A 245 14.65 -3.00 24.48
CA PHE A 245 13.83 -4.10 24.96
C PHE A 245 14.47 -5.47 24.65
N MET A 246 14.93 -5.67 23.42
CA MET A 246 15.58 -6.94 23.02
C MET A 246 16.87 -7.19 23.81
N GLN A 247 17.63 -6.15 24.14
CA GLN A 247 18.81 -6.28 24.97
C GLN A 247 18.43 -6.65 26.42
N GLU A 248 17.49 -5.96 27.02
CA GLU A 248 16.97 -6.27 28.36
C GLU A 248 16.51 -7.73 28.46
N GLN A 249 15.76 -8.23 27.49
CA GLN A 249 15.29 -9.62 27.49
C GLN A 249 16.44 -10.63 27.37
N ARG A 250 17.51 -10.32 26.58
CA ARG A 250 18.72 -11.16 26.54
C ARG A 250 19.44 -11.19 27.88
N ASP A 251 19.55 -10.03 28.54
CA ASP A 251 20.19 -9.92 29.84
C ASP A 251 19.42 -10.70 30.92
N LEU A 252 18.09 -10.87 30.72
CA LEU A 252 17.25 -11.73 31.56
C LEU A 252 17.31 -13.22 31.16
N GLY A 253 18.11 -13.58 30.15
CA GLY A 253 18.32 -14.95 29.72
C GLY A 253 17.35 -15.47 28.63
N ALA A 254 16.58 -14.60 28.01
CA ALA A 254 15.67 -15.01 26.94
C ALA A 254 16.45 -15.45 25.67
N LYS A 255 16.04 -16.59 25.10
CA LYS A 255 16.60 -17.12 23.83
C LYS A 255 15.91 -16.44 22.64
N LEU A 256 16.54 -15.44 22.05
CA LEU A 256 15.98 -14.61 20.98
C LEU A 256 16.65 -14.83 19.62
N ASP A 257 17.46 -15.88 19.46
CA ASP A 257 18.23 -16.15 18.23
C ASP A 257 17.35 -16.39 16.99
N GLY A 258 16.10 -16.79 17.20
CA GLY A 258 15.11 -16.96 16.14
C GLY A 258 14.42 -15.66 15.67
N ILE A 259 14.71 -14.50 16.29
CA ILE A 259 14.03 -13.24 16.00
C ILE A 259 14.97 -12.26 15.31
N ARG A 260 14.66 -11.89 14.06
CA ARG A 260 15.37 -10.88 13.26
C ARG A 260 14.49 -9.62 13.20
N HIS A 261 14.88 -8.53 13.84
CA HIS A 261 14.12 -7.29 13.83
C HIS A 261 14.82 -6.16 13.09
N TYR A 262 14.03 -5.43 12.28
CA TYR A 262 14.50 -4.39 11.37
C TYR A 262 13.65 -3.12 11.54
N ASP A 263 14.25 -1.95 11.35
CA ASP A 263 13.52 -0.70 11.24
C ASP A 263 12.71 -0.63 9.95
N PHE A 264 13.28 -1.16 8.86
CA PHE A 264 12.66 -1.17 7.53
C PHE A 264 13.12 -2.38 6.71
N ILE A 265 12.20 -3.02 6.01
CA ILE A 265 12.47 -4.13 5.10
C ILE A 265 12.66 -3.59 3.68
N LYS A 266 13.87 -3.66 3.15
CA LYS A 266 14.19 -3.24 1.78
C LYS A 266 13.80 -4.30 0.75
N ARG A 267 14.05 -5.57 1.04
CA ARG A 267 13.77 -6.74 0.19
C ARG A 267 12.47 -7.41 0.66
N MET A 268 11.33 -6.68 0.45
CA MET A 268 9.99 -7.19 0.77
C MET A 268 9.68 -8.48 -0.01
N ASP A 269 10.15 -8.58 -1.24
CA ASP A 269 10.08 -9.76 -2.08
C ASP A 269 10.64 -11.01 -1.36
N LEU A 270 11.86 -10.92 -0.84
CA LEU A 270 12.47 -12.02 -0.11
C LEU A 270 11.79 -12.26 1.25
N ALA A 271 11.32 -11.21 1.94
CA ALA A 271 10.60 -11.39 3.20
C ALA A 271 9.29 -12.16 3.01
N TYR A 272 8.54 -11.87 1.94
CA TYR A 272 7.37 -12.66 1.57
C TYR A 272 7.76 -14.07 1.15
N CYS A 273 8.83 -14.27 0.37
CA CYS A 273 9.27 -15.60 -0.06
C CYS A 273 9.69 -16.49 1.11
N ALA A 274 10.37 -15.95 2.13
CA ALA A 274 10.78 -16.70 3.32
C ALA A 274 9.58 -17.15 4.17
N ALA A 275 8.54 -16.31 4.28
CA ALA A 275 7.45 -16.51 5.22
C ALA A 275 6.54 -17.71 4.85
N ASP A 276 6.19 -18.51 5.84
CA ASP A 276 5.08 -19.47 5.76
C ASP A 276 3.74 -18.75 6.05
N ILE A 277 3.74 -17.79 7.00
CA ILE A 277 2.61 -16.89 7.23
C ILE A 277 3.09 -15.45 7.41
N VAL A 278 2.21 -14.51 7.08
CA VAL A 278 2.49 -13.08 7.25
C VAL A 278 1.49 -12.47 8.25
N ILE A 279 1.98 -11.64 9.15
CA ILE A 279 1.16 -10.78 10.00
C ILE A 279 1.30 -9.35 9.48
N SER A 280 0.20 -8.71 9.10
CA SER A 280 0.27 -7.39 8.46
C SER A 280 -0.90 -6.49 8.83
N ARG A 281 -0.67 -5.17 8.73
CA ARG A 281 -1.75 -4.21 8.53
C ARG A 281 -2.37 -4.41 7.14
N SER A 282 -3.66 -4.10 7.00
CA SER A 282 -4.43 -4.30 5.76
C SER A 282 -4.52 -3.03 4.90
N GLY A 283 -3.40 -2.32 4.76
CA GLY A 283 -3.29 -1.24 3.77
C GLY A 283 -3.39 -1.78 2.35
N ALA A 284 -3.99 -1.01 1.44
CA ALA A 284 -4.31 -1.47 0.09
C ALA A 284 -3.13 -2.09 -0.68
N SER A 285 -1.95 -1.45 -0.63
CA SER A 285 -0.75 -2.00 -1.30
C SER A 285 -0.29 -3.31 -0.67
N SER A 286 -0.31 -3.41 0.68
CA SER A 286 0.08 -4.64 1.39
C SER A 286 -0.85 -5.81 1.05
N VAL A 287 -2.17 -5.56 1.01
CA VAL A 287 -3.16 -6.58 0.62
C VAL A 287 -2.88 -7.06 -0.80
N SER A 288 -2.67 -6.15 -1.74
CA SER A 288 -2.40 -6.51 -3.14
C SER A 288 -1.06 -7.23 -3.33
N GLU A 289 -0.01 -6.85 -2.57
CA GLU A 289 1.27 -7.56 -2.57
C GLU A 289 1.12 -8.98 -2.00
N LEU A 290 0.35 -9.15 -0.93
CA LEU A 290 0.08 -10.47 -0.33
C LEU A 290 -0.71 -11.39 -1.27
N CYS A 291 -1.68 -10.84 -2.01
CA CYS A 291 -2.37 -11.56 -3.08
C CYS A 291 -1.39 -12.02 -4.16
N ALA A 292 -0.50 -11.13 -4.63
CA ALA A 292 0.48 -11.45 -5.67
C ALA A 292 1.56 -12.44 -5.20
N ALA A 293 1.95 -12.37 -3.92
CA ALA A 293 2.88 -13.30 -3.29
C ALA A 293 2.24 -14.65 -2.92
N HIS A 294 0.91 -14.79 -3.04
CA HIS A 294 0.12 -15.96 -2.64
C HIS A 294 0.37 -16.38 -1.18
N LYS A 295 0.39 -15.43 -0.23
CA LYS A 295 0.76 -15.71 1.17
C LYS A 295 -0.44 -15.81 2.10
N ALA A 296 -0.46 -16.86 2.90
CA ALA A 296 -1.37 -16.94 4.03
C ALA A 296 -1.10 -15.77 4.99
N VAL A 297 -2.14 -15.05 5.40
CA VAL A 297 -2.01 -13.80 6.15
C VAL A 297 -2.99 -13.68 7.30
N ILE A 298 -2.50 -13.13 8.41
CA ILE A 298 -3.31 -12.66 9.54
C ILE A 298 -3.29 -11.13 9.49
N PHE A 299 -4.42 -10.52 9.19
CA PHE A 299 -4.56 -9.08 9.21
C PHE A 299 -4.88 -8.55 10.61
N VAL A 300 -4.25 -7.43 10.93
CA VAL A 300 -4.59 -6.60 12.10
C VAL A 300 -4.92 -5.21 11.58
N PRO A 301 -6.18 -4.91 11.20
CA PRO A 301 -6.56 -3.61 10.67
C PRO A 301 -6.28 -2.49 11.65
N SER A 302 -5.77 -1.35 11.16
CA SER A 302 -5.57 -0.17 12.00
C SER A 302 -6.89 0.58 12.20
N PRO A 303 -7.31 0.90 13.43
CA PRO A 303 -8.51 1.69 13.68
C PRO A 303 -8.30 3.19 13.38
N ASN A 304 -7.06 3.63 13.20
CA ASN A 304 -6.69 5.04 13.05
C ASN A 304 -6.65 5.49 11.58
N VAL A 305 -7.48 4.90 10.73
CA VAL A 305 -7.57 5.24 9.29
C VAL A 305 -8.92 5.87 8.95
N ALA A 306 -8.98 6.55 7.80
CA ALA A 306 -10.23 7.15 7.33
C ALA A 306 -11.22 6.05 6.89
N GLU A 307 -12.52 6.23 7.19
CA GLU A 307 -13.60 5.37 6.68
C GLU A 307 -13.40 3.87 6.99
N ASP A 308 -12.62 3.53 8.01
CA ASP A 308 -12.27 2.15 8.39
C ASP A 308 -11.83 1.25 7.22
N HIS A 309 -11.18 1.86 6.22
CA HIS A 309 -10.85 1.18 4.96
C HIS A 309 -9.95 -0.05 5.16
N GLN A 310 -9.14 -0.12 6.23
CA GLN A 310 -8.33 -1.30 6.49
C GLN A 310 -9.17 -2.52 6.89
N THR A 311 -10.21 -2.34 7.68
CA THR A 311 -11.15 -3.43 7.99
C THR A 311 -11.87 -3.88 6.72
N HIS A 312 -12.34 -2.96 5.88
CA HIS A 312 -12.96 -3.31 4.61
C HIS A 312 -12.01 -4.08 3.68
N ASN A 313 -10.76 -3.66 3.56
CA ASN A 313 -9.75 -4.36 2.75
C ASN A 313 -9.49 -5.78 3.27
N ALA A 314 -9.33 -5.96 4.59
CA ALA A 314 -9.12 -7.26 5.21
C ALA A 314 -10.33 -8.20 5.01
N MET A 315 -11.54 -7.69 5.27
CA MET A 315 -12.77 -8.48 5.15
C MET A 315 -13.04 -8.95 3.72
N ALA A 316 -12.60 -8.22 2.71
CA ALA A 316 -12.70 -8.67 1.31
C ALA A 316 -11.96 -10.02 1.07
N LEU A 317 -10.87 -10.29 1.83
CA LEU A 317 -10.12 -11.54 1.76
C LEU A 317 -10.64 -12.57 2.77
N VAL A 318 -10.96 -12.12 3.99
CA VAL A 318 -11.47 -13.00 5.07
C VAL A 318 -12.78 -13.69 4.64
N ASN A 319 -13.70 -12.96 4.04
CA ASN A 319 -14.97 -13.50 3.55
C ASN A 319 -14.80 -14.55 2.43
N LYS A 320 -13.65 -14.57 1.77
CA LYS A 320 -13.28 -15.55 0.73
C LYS A 320 -12.39 -16.69 1.28
N GLY A 321 -12.19 -16.77 2.62
CA GLY A 321 -11.32 -17.77 3.26
C GLY A 321 -9.84 -17.62 2.87
N ALA A 322 -9.43 -16.42 2.42
CA ALA A 322 -8.09 -16.11 1.94
C ALA A 322 -7.18 -15.47 3.00
N ALA A 323 -7.75 -15.09 4.15
CA ALA A 323 -7.04 -14.44 5.24
C ALA A 323 -7.74 -14.70 6.59
N MET A 324 -7.00 -14.50 7.68
CA MET A 324 -7.55 -14.37 9.02
C MET A 324 -7.48 -12.92 9.48
N LEU A 325 -8.29 -12.56 10.50
CA LEU A 325 -8.31 -11.23 11.09
C LEU A 325 -8.23 -11.34 12.62
N VAL A 326 -7.35 -10.53 13.20
CA VAL A 326 -7.31 -10.25 14.64
C VAL A 326 -7.57 -8.76 14.82
N LYS A 327 -8.48 -8.40 15.74
CA LYS A 327 -8.79 -7.01 16.03
C LYS A 327 -7.60 -6.31 16.72
N ASP A 328 -7.44 -5.02 16.44
CA ASP A 328 -6.31 -4.23 16.96
C ASP A 328 -6.22 -4.26 18.48
N ASP A 329 -7.35 -4.14 19.18
CA ASP A 329 -7.47 -4.16 20.64
C ASP A 329 -7.20 -5.54 21.27
N GLN A 330 -7.32 -6.63 20.51
CA GLN A 330 -7.07 -8.00 20.95
C GLN A 330 -5.67 -8.50 20.57
N ALA A 331 -4.94 -7.75 19.72
CA ALA A 331 -3.70 -8.24 19.13
C ALA A 331 -2.60 -8.51 20.18
N ALA A 332 -2.50 -7.70 21.23
CA ALA A 332 -1.48 -7.87 22.26
C ALA A 332 -1.58 -9.26 22.95
N ASP A 333 -2.79 -9.77 23.16
CA ASP A 333 -3.03 -10.98 23.92
C ASP A 333 -3.19 -12.23 23.05
N SER A 334 -3.64 -12.09 21.80
CA SER A 334 -4.04 -13.23 20.97
C SER A 334 -3.23 -13.44 19.70
N LEU A 335 -2.61 -12.38 19.15
CA LEU A 335 -2.05 -12.40 17.80
C LEU A 335 -0.98 -13.48 17.61
N MET A 336 0.01 -13.52 18.49
CA MET A 336 1.12 -14.48 18.35
C MET A 336 0.67 -15.91 18.62
N LYS A 337 -0.27 -16.11 19.55
CA LYS A 337 -0.90 -17.43 19.76
C LYS A 337 -1.60 -17.89 18.48
N VAL A 338 -2.46 -17.06 17.89
CA VAL A 338 -3.16 -17.37 16.63
C VAL A 338 -2.17 -17.69 15.51
N ALA A 339 -1.04 -16.97 15.43
CA ALA A 339 -0.02 -17.19 14.42
C ALA A 339 0.71 -18.53 14.61
N VAL A 340 1.09 -18.86 15.84
CA VAL A 340 1.76 -20.13 16.17
C VAL A 340 0.81 -21.30 15.96
N ASP A 341 -0.46 -21.20 16.41
CA ASP A 341 -1.47 -22.21 16.20
C ASP A 341 -1.67 -22.47 14.68
N LEU A 342 -1.77 -21.41 13.87
CA LEU A 342 -1.92 -21.52 12.42
C LEU A 342 -0.75 -22.26 11.75
N LEU A 343 0.48 -22.10 12.23
CA LEU A 343 1.64 -22.84 11.70
C LEU A 343 1.50 -24.35 11.91
N GLY A 344 0.72 -24.79 12.89
CA GLY A 344 0.35 -26.18 13.12
C GLY A 344 -0.77 -26.71 12.19
N GLU A 345 -1.36 -25.86 11.34
CA GLU A 345 -2.48 -26.19 10.45
C GLU A 345 -2.08 -26.07 8.96
N PRO A 346 -1.19 -26.93 8.43
CA PRO A 346 -0.64 -26.79 7.07
C PRO A 346 -1.71 -26.83 5.97
N GLU A 347 -2.77 -27.62 6.15
CA GLU A 347 -3.89 -27.69 5.20
C GLU A 347 -4.65 -26.37 5.13
N LYS A 348 -4.83 -25.70 6.26
CA LYS A 348 -5.49 -24.39 6.33
C LYS A 348 -4.61 -23.31 5.68
N ILE A 349 -3.29 -23.32 5.91
CA ILE A 349 -2.35 -22.43 5.24
C ILE A 349 -2.46 -22.64 3.72
N ALA A 350 -2.37 -23.87 3.23
CA ALA A 350 -2.48 -24.18 1.79
C ALA A 350 -3.81 -23.74 1.19
N SER A 351 -4.93 -23.92 1.93
CA SER A 351 -6.24 -23.43 1.52
C SER A 351 -6.28 -21.90 1.41
N MET A 352 -5.72 -21.18 2.39
CA MET A 352 -5.63 -19.73 2.38
C MET A 352 -4.77 -19.24 1.20
N GLU A 353 -3.62 -19.86 0.96
CA GLU A 353 -2.73 -19.52 -0.17
C GLU A 353 -3.41 -19.77 -1.52
N LYS A 354 -4.15 -20.86 -1.67
CA LYS A 354 -4.95 -21.13 -2.86
C LYS A 354 -6.02 -20.07 -3.07
N ASN A 355 -6.75 -19.71 -2.02
CA ASN A 355 -7.83 -18.72 -2.11
C ASN A 355 -7.28 -17.33 -2.42
N ILE A 356 -6.22 -16.88 -1.73
CA ILE A 356 -5.64 -15.56 -1.94
C ILE A 356 -5.03 -15.41 -3.35
N ALA A 357 -4.49 -16.49 -3.91
CA ALA A 357 -3.97 -16.52 -5.27
C ALA A 357 -5.03 -16.18 -6.33
N THR A 358 -6.30 -16.57 -6.10
CA THR A 358 -7.42 -16.25 -7.01
C THR A 358 -7.77 -14.76 -7.01
N LEU A 359 -7.32 -14.02 -5.99
CA LEU A 359 -7.58 -12.59 -5.82
C LEU A 359 -6.45 -11.71 -6.36
N ALA A 360 -5.37 -12.32 -6.85
CA ALA A 360 -4.22 -11.62 -7.41
C ALA A 360 -4.58 -11.00 -8.77
N LEU A 361 -4.63 -9.67 -8.82
CA LEU A 361 -4.79 -8.93 -10.07
C LEU A 361 -3.41 -8.61 -10.64
N LYS A 362 -3.03 -9.34 -11.68
CA LYS A 362 -1.72 -9.20 -12.33
C LYS A 362 -1.72 -8.00 -13.29
N ASN A 363 -0.54 -7.40 -13.47
CA ASN A 363 -0.32 -6.33 -14.46
C ASN A 363 -1.17 -5.07 -14.26
N ALA A 364 -1.57 -4.76 -13.02
CA ALA A 364 -2.42 -3.60 -12.73
C ALA A 364 -1.91 -2.28 -13.36
N ALA A 365 -0.61 -2.03 -13.30
CA ALA A 365 -0.04 -0.83 -13.92
C ALA A 365 -0.21 -0.81 -15.44
N LEU A 366 -0.09 -1.96 -16.11
CA LEU A 366 -0.31 -2.08 -17.56
C LEU A 366 -1.78 -1.90 -17.90
N THR A 367 -2.70 -2.55 -17.16
CA THR A 367 -4.14 -2.37 -17.35
C THR A 367 -4.54 -0.91 -17.23
N ILE A 368 -4.02 -0.18 -16.22
CA ILE A 368 -4.29 1.26 -16.06
C ILE A 368 -3.69 2.06 -17.23
N ALA A 369 -2.49 1.71 -17.68
CA ALA A 369 -1.87 2.38 -18.83
C ALA A 369 -2.66 2.14 -20.13
N ASP A 370 -3.17 0.92 -20.35
CA ASP A 370 -4.05 0.62 -21.49
C ASP A 370 -5.33 1.48 -21.46
N GLU A 371 -5.96 1.65 -20.30
CA GLU A 371 -7.12 2.55 -20.17
C GLU A 371 -6.75 4.02 -20.41
N ILE A 372 -5.55 4.45 -19.98
CA ILE A 372 -5.05 5.80 -20.30
C ILE A 372 -4.94 5.98 -21.83
N TYR A 373 -4.37 5.01 -22.54
CA TYR A 373 -4.23 5.10 -23.99
C TYR A 373 -5.56 5.07 -24.72
N LYS A 374 -6.54 4.29 -24.26
CA LYS A 374 -7.91 4.31 -24.83
C LYS A 374 -8.60 5.67 -24.70
N ILE A 375 -8.25 6.45 -23.70
CA ILE A 375 -8.83 7.79 -23.48
C ILE A 375 -8.17 8.84 -24.38
N VAL A 376 -6.85 8.71 -24.63
CA VAL A 376 -6.06 9.75 -25.32
C VAL A 376 -5.89 9.51 -26.83
N ASP A 377 -6.17 8.31 -27.32
CA ASP A 377 -6.15 7.95 -28.74
C ASP A 377 -7.51 8.19 -29.37
#